data_a7d01279723fa3b823487771894e5e01
#
_entry.id   a7d01279723fa3b823487771894e5e01
#
_cell.length_a   1.000
_cell.length_b   1.000
_cell.length_c   1.000
_cell.angle_alpha   90.00
_cell.angle_beta   90.00
_cell.angle_gamma   90.00
#
_symmetry.space_group_name_H-M   'P 1'
#
loop_
_entity.id
_entity.type
_entity.pdbx_description
1 polymer ?
#
loop_
_entity_poly.entity_id
_entity_poly.type
_entity_poly.pdbx_seq_one_letter_code
_entity_poly.pdbx_strand_id
1 'polypeptide(L)'
;MFAPGPRGRARARGRDGAHGDPMFYYLAWRSLEAIARCWRATRDAFGFEPVGAAATLGVVFGERVARRAPGAIGDAARVVSSAAMCARGRGRGGAAERLRDAALATCSHESDFAVACFAGSMFAKMAETERRVREAVGTRASAPATVAFALALGMATNAAAAASARALGYGDACWRGAGGLVFALKTYRARIDYARGYRGRVSFFGFIDVPAETASVAEIVILALMDSSPTALNLYGAGAAVGFMVASFERETMRGLACATRGVKKLLGVALGPSVRVGSRVVLARMRNASLNGNWGTVVETRGDQVTVSLDVDGRNITALRDNLIVV
;
A
#
# COMPACT_ATOMS: atom_id res chain seq x y z
N MET A 1 0.12 56.52 11.79
CA MET A 1 -0.38 56.18 10.44
C MET A 1 0.76 55.61 9.64
N PHE A 2 0.84 54.26 9.57
CA PHE A 2 1.81 53.55 8.72
C PHE A 2 1.03 52.95 7.55
N ALA A 3 1.35 53.35 6.32
CA ALA A 3 0.78 52.83 5.10
C ALA A 3 1.31 51.37 4.89
N PRO A 4 0.48 50.42 4.47
CA PRO A 4 0.94 49.07 4.13
C PRO A 4 1.68 49.15 2.76
N GLY A 5 2.95 48.71 2.79
CA GLY A 5 3.77 48.58 1.60
C GLY A 5 3.22 47.53 0.62
N PRO A 6 3.55 47.62 -0.67
CA PRO A 6 3.01 46.73 -1.70
C PRO A 6 3.44 45.28 -1.45
N ARG A 7 2.45 44.40 -1.32
CA ARG A 7 2.64 42.93 -1.27
C ARG A 7 3.33 42.53 -2.57
N GLY A 8 4.60 42.19 -2.49
CA GLY A 8 5.34 41.61 -3.58
C GLY A 8 4.62 40.35 -4.07
N ARG A 9 4.17 40.38 -5.32
CA ARG A 9 3.70 39.19 -6.03
C ARG A 9 4.85 38.22 -6.06
N ALA A 10 4.76 37.16 -5.21
CA ALA A 10 5.63 35.99 -5.35
C ALA A 10 5.45 35.49 -6.80
N ARG A 11 6.45 35.73 -7.64
CA ARG A 11 6.53 35.12 -8.97
C ARG A 11 6.40 33.61 -8.77
N ALA A 12 5.32 33.05 -9.30
CA ALA A 12 5.19 31.63 -9.51
C ALA A 12 6.41 31.19 -10.35
N ARG A 13 7.45 30.71 -9.69
CA ARG A 13 8.58 30.04 -10.36
C ARG A 13 7.98 28.86 -11.11
N GLY A 14 8.21 28.89 -12.43
CA GLY A 14 7.61 27.99 -13.38
C GLY A 14 7.73 26.53 -12.94
N ARG A 15 6.62 25.84 -13.00
CA ARG A 15 6.41 24.43 -12.71
C ARG A 15 7.17 23.46 -13.63
N ASP A 16 7.90 24.00 -14.61
CA ASP A 16 8.46 23.21 -15.72
C ASP A 16 9.92 22.76 -15.50
N GLY A 17 10.57 23.17 -14.39
CA GLY A 17 11.98 22.91 -14.17
C GLY A 17 12.35 21.48 -13.74
N ALA A 18 11.40 20.69 -13.24
CA ALA A 18 11.73 19.38 -12.67
C ALA A 18 11.98 18.30 -13.73
N HIS A 19 11.41 18.43 -14.92
CA HIS A 19 11.56 17.44 -16.00
C HIS A 19 12.92 17.45 -16.70
N GLY A 20 13.75 18.45 -16.48
CA GLY A 20 15.10 18.53 -17.01
C GLY A 20 16.20 18.29 -15.97
N ASP A 21 15.83 18.04 -14.70
CA ASP A 21 16.82 17.84 -13.64
C ASP A 21 17.45 16.43 -13.74
N PRO A 22 18.77 16.34 -13.95
CA PRO A 22 19.48 15.06 -13.98
C PRO A 22 19.25 14.21 -12.73
N MET A 23 19.10 14.83 -11.56
CA MET A 23 18.82 14.16 -10.31
C MET A 23 17.44 13.49 -10.32
N PHE A 24 16.44 14.13 -10.91
CA PHE A 24 15.11 13.52 -11.08
C PHE A 24 15.18 12.25 -11.94
N TYR A 25 15.84 12.30 -13.08
CA TYR A 25 16.00 11.10 -13.96
C TYR A 25 16.77 10.00 -13.26
N TYR A 26 17.81 10.33 -12.54
CA TYR A 26 18.58 9.37 -11.77
C TYR A 26 17.71 8.68 -10.70
N LEU A 27 16.97 9.43 -9.91
CA LEU A 27 16.10 8.89 -8.87
C LEU A 27 14.94 8.06 -9.45
N ALA A 28 14.32 8.52 -10.54
CA ALA A 28 13.29 7.78 -11.24
C ALA A 28 13.83 6.43 -11.78
N TRP A 29 15.01 6.45 -12.39
CA TRP A 29 15.69 5.25 -12.84
C TRP A 29 15.99 4.28 -11.70
N ARG A 30 16.57 4.77 -10.60
CA ARG A 30 16.88 3.96 -9.41
C ARG A 30 15.60 3.35 -8.80
N SER A 31 14.50 4.09 -8.79
CA SER A 31 13.20 3.56 -8.33
C SER A 31 12.69 2.44 -9.24
N LEU A 32 12.75 2.62 -10.55
CA LEU A 32 12.35 1.57 -11.52
C LEU A 32 13.22 0.33 -11.38
N GLU A 33 14.52 0.50 -11.25
CA GLU A 33 15.45 -0.60 -11.02
C GLU A 33 15.17 -1.35 -9.71
N ALA A 34 14.86 -0.60 -8.64
CA ALA A 34 14.47 -1.18 -7.35
C ALA A 34 13.16 -1.98 -7.46
N ILE A 35 12.16 -1.44 -8.18
CA ILE A 35 10.90 -2.13 -8.45
C ILE A 35 11.16 -3.43 -9.22
N ALA A 36 11.94 -3.37 -10.30
CA ALA A 36 12.24 -4.54 -11.13
C ALA A 36 13.02 -5.63 -10.37
N ARG A 37 13.99 -5.23 -9.54
CA ARG A 37 14.73 -6.16 -8.67
C ARG A 37 13.82 -6.80 -7.63
N CYS A 38 12.99 -6.00 -6.96
CA CYS A 38 12.06 -6.50 -5.96
C CYS A 38 11.01 -7.43 -6.58
N TRP A 39 10.51 -7.11 -7.79
CA TRP A 39 9.58 -7.98 -8.52
C TRP A 39 10.18 -9.36 -8.77
N ARG A 40 11.40 -9.41 -9.34
CA ARG A 40 12.12 -10.66 -9.60
C ARG A 40 12.39 -11.43 -8.30
N ALA A 41 12.94 -10.75 -7.29
CA ALA A 41 13.23 -11.37 -5.99
C ALA A 41 11.96 -11.95 -5.33
N THR A 42 10.81 -11.27 -5.42
CA THR A 42 9.55 -11.76 -4.86
C THR A 42 9.06 -12.99 -5.62
N ARG A 43 9.12 -12.96 -6.96
CA ARG A 43 8.74 -14.10 -7.78
C ARG A 43 9.63 -15.32 -7.51
N ASP A 44 10.95 -15.10 -7.46
CA ASP A 44 11.92 -16.18 -7.32
C ASP A 44 11.92 -16.78 -5.89
N ALA A 45 11.77 -15.93 -4.86
CA ALA A 45 11.78 -16.39 -3.47
C ALA A 45 10.43 -16.96 -2.99
N PHE A 46 9.31 -16.48 -3.52
CA PHE A 46 7.98 -16.81 -2.99
C PHE A 46 7.04 -17.44 -4.04
N GLY A 47 7.47 -17.59 -5.28
CA GLY A 47 6.70 -18.22 -6.35
C GLY A 47 5.42 -17.45 -6.75
N PHE A 48 5.37 -16.13 -6.54
CA PHE A 48 4.25 -15.32 -7.00
C PHE A 48 4.67 -13.93 -7.49
N GLU A 49 3.88 -13.36 -8.38
CA GLU A 49 4.05 -11.99 -8.84
C GLU A 49 3.37 -11.00 -7.89
N PRO A 50 4.04 -9.90 -7.48
CA PRO A 50 3.49 -8.91 -6.54
C PRO A 50 2.52 -7.94 -7.24
N VAL A 51 1.43 -8.49 -7.78
CA VAL A 51 0.41 -7.73 -8.53
C VAL A 51 -0.29 -6.70 -7.65
N GLY A 52 -0.56 -7.05 -6.38
CA GLY A 52 -1.18 -6.13 -5.42
C GLY A 52 -0.28 -4.93 -5.10
N ALA A 53 1.03 -5.14 -5.00
CA ALA A 53 1.99 -4.06 -4.82
C ALA A 53 2.03 -3.14 -6.04
N ALA A 54 2.04 -3.71 -7.26
CA ALA A 54 1.99 -2.93 -8.50
C ALA A 54 0.68 -2.15 -8.64
N ALA A 55 -0.47 -2.79 -8.35
CA ALA A 55 -1.77 -2.14 -8.34
C ALA A 55 -1.83 -0.99 -7.31
N THR A 56 -1.23 -1.19 -6.13
CA THR A 56 -1.12 -0.13 -5.11
C THR A 56 -0.33 1.07 -5.62
N LEU A 57 0.82 0.84 -6.30
CA LEU A 57 1.55 1.94 -6.94
C LEU A 57 0.70 2.66 -7.98
N GLY A 58 -0.02 1.90 -8.82
CA GLY A 58 -0.92 2.46 -9.82
C GLY A 58 -1.99 3.34 -9.21
N VAL A 59 -2.61 2.92 -8.11
CA VAL A 59 -3.64 3.71 -7.41
C VAL A 59 -3.04 4.93 -6.73
N VAL A 60 -1.93 4.77 -6.01
CA VAL A 60 -1.34 5.86 -5.21
C VAL A 60 -0.64 6.91 -6.09
N PHE A 61 0.09 6.48 -7.12
CA PHE A 61 0.87 7.39 -7.97
C PHE A 61 0.30 7.61 -9.37
N GLY A 62 -0.74 6.85 -9.76
CA GLY A 62 -1.33 6.89 -11.09
C GLY A 62 -1.99 8.22 -11.46
N GLU A 63 -2.36 9.02 -10.47
CA GLU A 63 -2.93 10.35 -10.65
C GLU A 63 -2.04 11.23 -11.55
N ARG A 64 -0.71 11.17 -11.39
CA ARG A 64 0.24 11.92 -12.20
C ARG A 64 0.22 11.55 -13.69
N VAL A 65 0.08 10.26 -13.96
CA VAL A 65 -0.03 9.74 -15.32
C VAL A 65 -1.41 10.09 -15.89
N ALA A 66 -2.46 9.86 -15.10
CA ALA A 66 -3.85 10.08 -15.51
C ALA A 66 -4.18 11.54 -15.80
N ARG A 67 -3.51 12.51 -15.16
CA ARG A 67 -3.69 13.95 -15.46
C ARG A 67 -3.42 14.31 -16.92
N ARG A 68 -2.56 13.55 -17.59
CA ARG A 68 -2.21 13.77 -19.00
C ARG A 68 -3.20 13.12 -19.95
N ALA A 69 -4.10 12.28 -19.44
CA ALA A 69 -5.12 11.65 -20.23
C ALA A 69 -6.24 12.65 -20.58
N PRO A 70 -6.78 12.61 -21.80
CA PRO A 70 -7.92 13.43 -22.18
C PRO A 70 -9.22 12.95 -21.54
N GLY A 71 -10.21 13.85 -21.42
CA GLY A 71 -11.57 13.55 -20.98
C GLY A 71 -11.70 13.19 -19.51
N ALA A 72 -12.72 12.41 -19.17
CA ALA A 72 -13.14 12.10 -17.80
C ALA A 72 -12.04 11.56 -16.88
N ILE A 73 -11.07 10.80 -17.43
CA ILE A 73 -9.93 10.27 -16.66
C ILE A 73 -9.03 11.42 -16.20
N GLY A 74 -8.70 12.35 -17.10
CA GLY A 74 -7.89 13.52 -16.76
C GLY A 74 -8.60 14.44 -15.77
N ASP A 75 -9.92 14.61 -15.91
CA ASP A 75 -10.73 15.41 -14.98
C ASP A 75 -10.79 14.79 -13.59
N ALA A 76 -11.03 13.49 -13.49
CA ALA A 76 -10.99 12.76 -12.22
C ALA A 76 -9.60 12.87 -11.56
N ALA A 77 -8.52 12.72 -12.33
CA ALA A 77 -7.16 12.86 -11.84
C ALA A 77 -6.87 14.29 -11.33
N ARG A 78 -7.41 15.32 -11.96
CA ARG A 78 -7.31 16.71 -11.49
C ARG A 78 -8.03 16.91 -10.15
N VAL A 79 -9.20 16.30 -9.96
CA VAL A 79 -9.92 16.30 -8.68
C VAL A 79 -9.07 15.65 -7.59
N VAL A 80 -8.49 14.47 -7.84
CA VAL A 80 -7.60 13.80 -6.90
C VAL A 80 -6.39 14.69 -6.58
N SER A 81 -5.80 15.30 -7.59
CA SER A 81 -4.60 16.13 -7.42
C SER A 81 -4.82 17.41 -6.60
N SER A 82 -6.04 17.91 -6.57
CA SER A 82 -6.40 19.08 -5.76
C SER A 82 -6.74 18.70 -4.31
N ALA A 83 -6.91 17.41 -4.02
CA ALA A 83 -7.27 16.95 -2.70
C ALA A 83 -6.11 17.14 -1.73
N ALA A 84 -6.43 17.68 -0.57
CA ALA A 84 -5.51 17.80 0.55
C ALA A 84 -6.27 17.53 1.84
N MET A 85 -5.62 16.82 2.77
CA MET A 85 -6.14 16.67 4.12
C MET A 85 -5.70 17.87 4.95
N CYS A 86 -6.62 18.52 5.63
CA CYS A 86 -6.33 19.68 6.48
C CYS A 86 -6.70 19.38 7.93
N ALA A 87 -5.95 19.95 8.87
CA ALA A 87 -6.17 19.79 10.30
C ALA A 87 -7.54 20.37 10.72
N ARG A 88 -7.89 21.58 10.25
CA ARG A 88 -9.27 22.06 10.30
C ARG A 88 -9.98 21.59 9.05
N GLY A 89 -10.90 20.64 9.15
CA GLY A 89 -11.66 20.21 7.98
C GLY A 89 -12.18 21.41 7.15
N ARG A 90 -12.15 21.30 5.83
CA ARG A 90 -12.69 22.31 4.90
C ARG A 90 -14.21 22.34 4.97
N GLY A 91 -14.78 22.88 6.06
CA GLY A 91 -16.23 23.07 6.16
C GLY A 91 -16.95 22.03 7.01
N ARG A 92 -18.29 22.07 6.96
CA ARG A 92 -19.24 21.28 7.76
C ARG A 92 -19.40 19.81 7.30
N GLY A 93 -18.42 19.27 6.59
CA GLY A 93 -18.49 17.91 6.02
C GLY A 93 -18.58 16.81 7.05
N GLY A 94 -19.44 15.83 6.81
CA GLY A 94 -19.63 14.65 7.64
C GLY A 94 -18.41 13.71 7.65
N ALA A 95 -18.49 12.63 8.45
CA ALA A 95 -17.42 11.62 8.55
C ALA A 95 -17.03 11.03 7.18
N ALA A 96 -18.02 10.79 6.30
CA ALA A 96 -17.79 10.25 4.96
C ALA A 96 -16.92 11.17 4.08
N GLU A 97 -17.14 12.49 4.14
CA GLU A 97 -16.31 13.44 3.40
C GLU A 97 -14.88 13.47 3.91
N ARG A 98 -14.68 13.40 5.22
CA ARG A 98 -13.33 13.34 5.81
C ARG A 98 -12.59 12.06 5.41
N LEU A 99 -13.27 10.92 5.36
CA LEU A 99 -12.69 9.67 4.89
C LEU A 99 -12.32 9.75 3.41
N ARG A 100 -13.21 10.32 2.58
CA ARG A 100 -12.91 10.56 1.17
C ARG A 100 -11.68 11.46 1.01
N ASP A 101 -11.62 12.58 1.72
CA ASP A 101 -10.50 13.52 1.64
C ASP A 101 -9.19 12.88 2.11
N ALA A 102 -9.22 12.04 3.15
CA ALA A 102 -8.07 11.29 3.61
C ALA A 102 -7.56 10.29 2.56
N ALA A 103 -8.49 9.58 1.88
CA ALA A 103 -8.13 8.66 0.81
C ALA A 103 -7.54 9.39 -0.40
N LEU A 104 -8.20 10.45 -0.86
CA LEU A 104 -7.73 11.25 -2.00
C LEU A 104 -6.40 11.94 -1.71
N ALA A 105 -6.18 12.45 -0.49
CA ALA A 105 -4.91 13.05 -0.09
C ALA A 105 -3.75 12.07 -0.14
N THR A 106 -3.99 10.78 0.15
CA THR A 106 -2.97 9.72 0.01
C THR A 106 -2.51 9.53 -1.44
N CYS A 107 -3.43 9.70 -2.40
CA CYS A 107 -3.18 9.53 -3.83
C CYS A 107 -2.77 10.83 -4.53
N SER A 108 -2.73 11.97 -3.85
CA SER A 108 -2.36 13.27 -4.39
C SER A 108 -0.90 13.60 -4.08
N HIS A 109 -0.13 14.09 -5.05
CA HIS A 109 1.28 14.41 -4.88
C HIS A 109 1.63 15.81 -5.34
N GLU A 110 2.53 16.49 -4.62
CA GLU A 110 2.96 17.85 -4.95
C GLU A 110 3.96 17.88 -6.11
N SER A 111 4.84 16.87 -6.18
CA SER A 111 5.92 16.87 -7.19
C SER A 111 6.19 15.46 -7.71
N ASP A 112 6.71 15.39 -8.94
CA ASP A 112 7.19 14.15 -9.55
C ASP A 112 8.44 13.63 -8.84
N PHE A 113 9.21 14.52 -8.22
CA PHE A 113 10.38 14.17 -7.42
C PHE A 113 10.00 13.30 -6.21
N ALA A 114 8.94 13.67 -5.48
CA ALA A 114 8.45 12.87 -4.36
C ALA A 114 8.00 11.47 -4.82
N VAL A 115 7.36 11.37 -6.00
CA VAL A 115 7.00 10.08 -6.60
C VAL A 115 8.24 9.24 -6.89
N ALA A 116 9.26 9.84 -7.52
CA ALA A 116 10.51 9.15 -7.84
C ALA A 116 11.24 8.64 -6.59
N CYS A 117 11.22 9.40 -5.49
CA CYS A 117 11.85 9.02 -4.23
C CYS A 117 11.12 7.87 -3.51
N PHE A 118 9.79 7.88 -3.52
CA PHE A 118 9.02 6.97 -2.68
C PHE A 118 8.54 5.70 -3.38
N ALA A 119 8.37 5.71 -4.70
CA ALA A 119 7.75 4.61 -5.43
C ALA A 119 8.51 3.28 -5.26
N GLY A 120 9.83 3.27 -5.38
CA GLY A 120 10.65 2.06 -5.23
C GLY A 120 10.56 1.47 -3.82
N SER A 121 10.71 2.32 -2.80
CA SER A 121 10.60 1.91 -1.39
C SER A 121 9.20 1.40 -1.05
N MET A 122 8.17 2.09 -1.52
CA MET A 122 6.78 1.69 -1.32
C MET A 122 6.50 0.34 -1.96
N PHE A 123 6.94 0.13 -3.21
CA PHE A 123 6.76 -1.14 -3.91
C PHE A 123 7.39 -2.29 -3.13
N ALA A 124 8.65 -2.15 -2.71
CA ALA A 124 9.35 -3.19 -1.96
C ALA A 124 8.61 -3.57 -0.67
N LYS A 125 8.15 -2.57 0.11
CA LYS A 125 7.40 -2.83 1.34
C LYS A 125 6.01 -3.40 1.09
N MET A 126 5.36 -3.00 0.00
CA MET A 126 4.06 -3.55 -0.39
C MET A 126 4.17 -4.98 -0.91
N ALA A 127 5.20 -5.33 -1.69
CA ALA A 127 5.42 -6.70 -2.15
C ALA A 127 5.63 -7.68 -0.97
N GLU A 128 6.41 -7.27 0.03
CA GLU A 128 6.56 -8.02 1.27
C GLU A 128 5.24 -8.13 2.06
N THR A 129 4.44 -7.04 2.09
CA THR A 129 3.15 -7.02 2.77
C THR A 129 2.12 -7.87 2.05
N GLU A 130 2.11 -7.88 0.71
CA GLU A 130 1.21 -8.70 -0.10
C GLU A 130 1.35 -10.19 0.22
N ARG A 131 2.55 -10.67 0.49
CA ARG A 131 2.75 -12.05 0.95
C ARG A 131 1.92 -12.34 2.20
N ARG A 132 1.88 -11.42 3.17
CA ARG A 132 1.08 -11.54 4.40
C ARG A 132 -0.41 -11.51 4.15
N VAL A 133 -0.82 -10.55 3.33
CA VAL A 133 -2.22 -10.44 2.91
C VAL A 133 -2.64 -11.71 2.20
N ARG A 134 -1.79 -12.26 1.33
CA ARG A 134 -2.05 -13.50 0.61
C ARG A 134 -2.19 -14.71 1.54
N GLU A 135 -1.36 -14.80 2.59
CA GLU A 135 -1.49 -15.82 3.64
C GLU A 135 -2.83 -15.72 4.39
N ALA A 136 -3.34 -14.48 4.58
CA ALA A 136 -4.58 -14.23 5.33
C ALA A 136 -5.85 -14.40 4.51
N VAL A 137 -5.89 -13.89 3.25
CA VAL A 137 -7.12 -13.80 2.43
C VAL A 137 -7.16 -14.77 1.25
N GLY A 138 -6.07 -15.47 0.97
CA GLY A 138 -5.92 -16.35 -0.19
C GLY A 138 -5.42 -15.62 -1.44
N THR A 139 -4.95 -16.42 -2.42
CA THR A 139 -4.28 -15.91 -3.63
C THR A 139 -5.15 -15.01 -4.49
N ARG A 140 -6.41 -15.41 -4.71
CA ARG A 140 -7.33 -14.71 -5.63
C ARG A 140 -7.75 -13.34 -5.15
N ALA A 141 -7.78 -13.13 -3.82
CA ALA A 141 -8.21 -11.87 -3.22
C ALA A 141 -7.02 -11.01 -2.74
N SER A 142 -5.78 -11.50 -2.89
CA SER A 142 -4.61 -10.81 -2.32
C SER A 142 -4.38 -9.44 -2.95
N ALA A 143 -4.44 -9.30 -4.26
CA ALA A 143 -4.18 -8.02 -4.91
C ALA A 143 -5.16 -6.92 -4.48
N PRO A 144 -6.51 -7.07 -4.60
CA PRO A 144 -7.43 -6.05 -4.13
C PRO A 144 -7.37 -5.83 -2.61
N ALA A 145 -7.13 -6.87 -1.82
CA ALA A 145 -6.96 -6.74 -0.37
C ALA A 145 -5.68 -5.97 0.00
N THR A 146 -4.60 -6.13 -0.76
CA THR A 146 -3.36 -5.37 -0.59
C THR A 146 -3.56 -3.89 -0.88
N VAL A 147 -4.27 -3.56 -1.96
CA VAL A 147 -4.65 -2.17 -2.26
C VAL A 147 -5.51 -1.58 -1.15
N ALA A 148 -6.55 -2.32 -0.72
CA ALA A 148 -7.44 -1.89 0.36
C ALA A 148 -6.68 -1.67 1.68
N PHE A 149 -5.75 -2.56 2.03
CA PHE A 149 -4.87 -2.42 3.20
C PHE A 149 -4.03 -1.14 3.11
N ALA A 150 -3.38 -0.89 1.96
CA ALA A 150 -2.57 0.30 1.77
C ALA A 150 -3.38 1.60 1.86
N LEU A 151 -4.56 1.63 1.23
CA LEU A 151 -5.46 2.79 1.33
C LEU A 151 -5.94 3.02 2.76
N ALA A 152 -6.35 1.96 3.47
CA ALA A 152 -6.77 2.07 4.88
C ALA A 152 -5.63 2.59 5.77
N LEU A 153 -4.39 2.11 5.54
CA LEU A 153 -3.20 2.57 6.25
C LEU A 153 -2.91 4.04 5.95
N GLY A 154 -3.00 4.47 4.68
CA GLY A 154 -2.83 5.85 4.27
C GLY A 154 -3.90 6.78 4.87
N MET A 155 -5.16 6.35 4.87
CA MET A 155 -6.27 7.08 5.48
C MET A 155 -6.08 7.23 6.99
N ALA A 156 -5.70 6.17 7.70
CA ALA A 156 -5.40 6.20 9.13
C ALA A 156 -4.25 7.15 9.44
N THR A 157 -3.20 7.13 8.62
CA THR A 157 -2.06 8.06 8.73
C THR A 157 -2.49 9.51 8.56
N ASN A 158 -3.27 9.82 7.53
CA ASN A 158 -3.77 11.16 7.30
C ASN A 158 -4.70 11.64 8.45
N ALA A 159 -5.54 10.76 8.99
CA ALA A 159 -6.37 11.06 10.13
C ALA A 159 -5.54 11.33 11.42
N ALA A 160 -4.53 10.51 11.68
CA ALA A 160 -3.59 10.70 12.80
C ALA A 160 -2.81 12.00 12.66
N ALA A 161 -2.30 12.31 11.46
CA ALA A 161 -1.63 13.58 11.19
C ALA A 161 -2.56 14.80 11.40
N ALA A 162 -3.85 14.68 11.03
CA ALA A 162 -4.82 15.73 11.29
C ALA A 162 -5.09 15.91 12.79
N ALA A 163 -5.17 14.82 13.54
CA ALA A 163 -5.37 14.88 14.99
C ALA A 163 -4.16 15.48 15.70
N SER A 164 -2.94 15.04 15.38
CA SER A 164 -1.72 15.56 15.97
C SER A 164 -1.45 17.03 15.61
N ALA A 165 -1.71 17.45 14.38
CA ALA A 165 -1.59 18.83 13.96
C ALA A 165 -2.52 19.76 14.75
N ARG A 166 -3.76 19.31 15.01
CA ARG A 166 -4.69 20.07 15.88
C ARG A 166 -4.17 20.18 17.31
N ALA A 167 -3.69 19.06 17.86
CA ALA A 167 -3.16 19.04 19.24
C ALA A 167 -1.92 19.93 19.40
N LEU A 168 -1.10 20.04 18.35
CA LEU A 168 0.10 20.88 18.31
C LEU A 168 -0.17 22.35 17.92
N GLY A 169 -1.43 22.73 17.70
CA GLY A 169 -1.80 24.11 17.34
C GLY A 169 -1.63 24.45 15.84
N TYR A 170 -1.26 23.50 14.98
CA TYR A 170 -1.14 23.70 13.53
C TYR A 170 -2.50 23.56 12.81
N GLY A 171 -3.52 24.27 13.31
CA GLY A 171 -4.90 24.15 12.83
C GLY A 171 -5.10 24.38 11.32
N ASP A 172 -4.29 25.21 10.70
CA ASP A 172 -4.39 25.57 9.28
C ASP A 172 -3.47 24.73 8.38
N ALA A 173 -2.73 23.78 8.96
CA ALA A 173 -1.85 22.88 8.22
C ALA A 173 -2.66 21.95 7.30
N CYS A 174 -2.26 21.89 6.04
CA CYS A 174 -2.77 20.96 5.06
C CYS A 174 -1.60 20.17 4.45
N TRP A 175 -1.84 18.93 4.11
CA TRP A 175 -0.85 18.05 3.48
C TRP A 175 -1.49 17.11 2.47
N ARG A 176 -0.65 16.53 1.64
CA ARG A 176 -0.99 15.52 0.64
C ARG A 176 0.22 14.67 0.31
N GLY A 177 -0.01 13.50 -0.27
CA GLY A 177 1.02 12.60 -0.73
C GLY A 177 1.15 11.31 0.08
N ALA A 178 1.87 10.38 -0.52
CA ALA A 178 2.09 9.05 0.04
C ALA A 178 3.19 8.98 1.10
N GLY A 179 3.86 10.10 1.43
CA GLY A 179 4.99 10.10 2.37
C GLY A 179 4.65 9.44 3.70
N GLY A 180 3.52 9.82 4.29
CA GLY A 180 3.03 9.20 5.51
C GLY A 180 2.76 7.70 5.38
N LEU A 181 2.14 7.26 4.28
CA LEU A 181 1.92 5.84 3.98
C LEU A 181 3.25 5.08 3.86
N VAL A 182 4.25 5.66 3.20
CA VAL A 182 5.58 5.04 3.07
C VAL A 182 6.21 4.81 4.43
N PHE A 183 6.18 5.80 5.33
CA PHE A 183 6.70 5.66 6.69
C PHE A 183 5.88 4.68 7.53
N ALA A 184 4.56 4.64 7.36
CA ALA A 184 3.71 3.64 7.99
C ALA A 184 4.10 2.21 7.56
N LEU A 185 4.31 1.97 6.27
CA LEU A 185 4.73 0.67 5.74
C LEU A 185 6.14 0.28 6.21
N LYS A 186 7.09 1.23 6.22
CA LYS A 186 8.45 0.98 6.71
C LYS A 186 8.43 0.55 8.18
N THR A 187 7.73 1.30 9.03
CA THR A 187 7.65 0.99 10.47
C THR A 187 6.86 -0.29 10.73
N TYR A 188 5.75 -0.51 10.03
CA TYR A 188 4.97 -1.74 10.09
C TYR A 188 5.85 -2.96 9.82
N ARG A 189 6.60 -2.94 8.72
CA ARG A 189 7.49 -4.04 8.33
C ARG A 189 8.65 -4.23 9.32
N ALA A 190 9.34 -3.16 9.66
CA ALA A 190 10.45 -3.21 10.61
C ALA A 190 10.03 -3.82 11.96
N ARG A 191 8.84 -3.47 12.45
CA ARG A 191 8.30 -4.01 13.71
C ARG A 191 7.96 -5.48 13.62
N ILE A 192 7.36 -5.94 12.50
CA ILE A 192 7.07 -7.36 12.28
C ILE A 192 8.36 -8.17 12.18
N ASP A 193 9.33 -7.70 11.43
CA ASP A 193 10.61 -8.38 11.25
C ASP A 193 11.35 -8.47 12.60
N TYR A 194 11.32 -7.41 13.40
CA TYR A 194 11.85 -7.41 14.77
C TYR A 194 11.15 -8.44 15.66
N ALA A 195 9.82 -8.49 15.65
CA ALA A 195 9.04 -9.46 16.43
C ALA A 195 9.34 -10.93 16.05
N ARG A 196 9.87 -11.15 14.85
CA ARG A 196 10.31 -12.48 14.36
C ARG A 196 11.78 -12.80 14.64
N GLY A 197 12.45 -11.93 15.36
CA GLY A 197 13.85 -12.12 15.71
C GLY A 197 14.85 -11.59 14.70
N TYR A 198 14.41 -10.96 13.59
CA TYR A 198 15.33 -10.31 12.68
C TYR A 198 15.94 -9.05 13.31
N ARG A 199 17.28 -9.04 13.44
CA ARG A 199 18.07 -7.97 14.08
C ARG A 199 19.01 -7.31 13.06
N GLY A 200 18.49 -7.05 11.84
CA GLY A 200 19.25 -6.39 10.80
C GLY A 200 19.63 -4.95 11.14
N ARG A 201 20.61 -4.43 10.45
CA ARG A 201 21.00 -3.01 10.49
C ARG A 201 20.76 -2.37 9.14
N VAL A 202 20.44 -1.08 9.14
CA VAL A 202 20.28 -0.27 7.93
C VAL A 202 21.36 0.81 7.98
N SER A 203 22.14 0.88 6.91
CA SER A 203 23.17 1.90 6.78
C SER A 203 22.64 3.10 6.02
N PHE A 204 22.73 4.28 6.62
CA PHE A 204 22.47 5.55 5.97
C PHE A 204 23.77 6.19 5.54
N PHE A 205 23.84 6.60 4.28
CA PHE A 205 25.01 7.23 3.67
C PHE A 205 26.30 6.41 3.75
N GLY A 206 26.20 5.11 4.06
CA GLY A 206 27.35 4.22 4.17
C GLY A 206 28.16 4.31 5.48
N PHE A 207 27.78 5.18 6.41
CA PHE A 207 28.51 5.38 7.68
C PHE A 207 27.65 5.46 8.94
N ILE A 208 26.33 5.62 8.82
CA ILE A 208 25.41 5.64 9.97
C ILE A 208 24.63 4.33 9.99
N ASP A 209 25.03 3.40 10.83
CA ASP A 209 24.33 2.13 10.99
C ASP A 209 23.35 2.18 12.16
N VAL A 210 22.07 1.99 11.87
CA VAL A 210 21.01 1.93 12.87
C VAL A 210 20.32 0.57 12.86
N PRO A 211 19.76 0.10 13.98
CA PRO A 211 18.91 -1.07 14.00
C PRO A 211 17.74 -0.91 13.02
N ALA A 212 17.38 -1.94 12.28
CA ALA A 212 16.33 -1.88 11.27
C ALA A 212 14.98 -1.43 11.86
N GLU A 213 14.72 -1.74 13.12
CA GLU A 213 13.50 -1.36 13.86
C GLU A 213 13.39 0.16 14.09
N THR A 214 14.51 0.87 14.22
CA THR A 214 14.57 2.32 14.42
C THR A 214 14.88 3.09 13.14
N ALA A 215 15.13 2.41 12.03
CA ALA A 215 15.54 3.03 10.76
C ALA A 215 14.54 4.07 10.26
N SER A 216 13.23 3.84 10.42
CA SER A 216 12.18 4.81 10.03
C SER A 216 12.27 6.09 10.86
N VAL A 217 12.57 5.97 12.16
CA VAL A 217 12.71 7.14 13.05
C VAL A 217 13.98 7.91 12.69
N ALA A 218 15.10 7.21 12.47
CA ALA A 218 16.35 7.83 12.04
C ALA A 218 16.18 8.59 10.72
N GLU A 219 15.46 8.01 9.76
CA GLU A 219 15.14 8.66 8.48
C GLU A 219 14.30 9.92 8.66
N ILE A 220 13.30 9.91 9.56
CA ILE A 220 12.50 11.10 9.88
C ILE A 220 13.39 12.19 10.49
N VAL A 221 14.31 11.83 11.39
CA VAL A 221 15.27 12.80 11.98
C VAL A 221 16.16 13.39 10.88
N ILE A 222 16.68 12.56 9.97
CA ILE A 222 17.50 13.06 8.86
C ILE A 222 16.68 14.00 7.96
N LEU A 223 15.46 13.64 7.62
CA LEU A 223 14.58 14.51 6.84
C LEU A 223 14.24 15.81 7.58
N ALA A 224 14.09 15.77 8.90
CA ALA A 224 13.88 16.95 9.71
C ALA A 224 15.06 17.94 9.66
N LEU A 225 16.27 17.39 9.54
CA LEU A 225 17.49 18.22 9.42
C LEU A 225 17.64 18.80 8.01
N MET A 226 17.10 18.14 7.00
CA MET A 226 17.18 18.56 5.59
C MET A 226 16.02 19.44 5.16
N ASP A 227 14.82 19.16 5.65
CA ASP A 227 13.59 19.88 5.34
C ASP A 227 12.86 20.21 6.64
N SER A 228 12.85 21.49 6.99
CA SER A 228 12.23 21.98 8.22
C SER A 228 10.71 22.16 8.14
N SER A 229 10.03 21.55 7.16
CA SER A 229 8.56 21.63 7.07
C SER A 229 7.89 20.87 8.21
N PRO A 230 7.31 21.56 9.22
CA PRO A 230 6.67 20.89 10.35
C PRO A 230 5.48 20.02 9.92
N THR A 231 4.83 20.36 8.82
CA THR A 231 3.69 19.61 8.28
C THR A 231 4.12 18.27 7.68
N ALA A 232 5.24 18.24 6.95
CA ALA A 232 5.78 16.99 6.41
C ALA A 232 6.25 16.06 7.54
N LEU A 233 6.96 16.60 8.53
CA LEU A 233 7.43 15.84 9.68
C LEU A 233 6.27 15.26 10.50
N ASN A 234 5.21 16.05 10.71
CA ASN A 234 4.01 15.57 11.37
C ASN A 234 3.38 14.40 10.60
N LEU A 235 3.31 14.47 9.27
CA LEU A 235 2.79 13.40 8.43
C LEU A 235 3.65 12.13 8.51
N TYR A 236 4.98 12.26 8.46
CA TYR A 236 5.90 11.13 8.56
C TYR A 236 5.87 10.49 9.95
N GLY A 237 5.86 11.29 11.01
CA GLY A 237 5.74 10.83 12.39
C GLY A 237 4.41 10.11 12.64
N ALA A 238 3.30 10.68 12.17
CA ALA A 238 1.99 10.03 12.23
C ALA A 238 1.98 8.70 11.47
N GLY A 239 2.62 8.64 10.30
CA GLY A 239 2.80 7.41 9.53
C GLY A 239 3.55 6.35 10.33
N ALA A 240 4.69 6.71 10.92
CA ALA A 240 5.48 5.80 11.74
C ALA A 240 4.67 5.27 12.95
N ALA A 241 3.94 6.15 13.64
CA ALA A 241 3.09 5.76 14.78
C ALA A 241 1.97 4.81 14.38
N VAL A 242 1.27 5.09 13.28
CA VAL A 242 0.20 4.22 12.75
C VAL A 242 0.77 2.87 12.32
N GLY A 243 1.90 2.86 11.60
CA GLY A 243 2.58 1.63 11.21
C GLY A 243 2.98 0.76 12.39
N PHE A 244 3.49 1.37 13.45
CA PHE A 244 3.82 0.69 14.70
C PHE A 244 2.57 0.08 15.37
N MET A 245 1.48 0.84 15.47
CA MET A 245 0.22 0.34 16.04
C MET A 245 -0.35 -0.83 15.24
N VAL A 246 -0.44 -0.70 13.93
CA VAL A 246 -0.96 -1.77 13.04
C VAL A 246 -0.10 -3.03 13.15
N ALA A 247 1.22 -2.90 13.27
CA ALA A 247 2.12 -4.03 13.47
C ALA A 247 1.91 -4.71 14.83
N SER A 248 1.63 -3.93 15.88
CA SER A 248 1.36 -4.47 17.23
C SER A 248 0.07 -5.31 17.27
N PHE A 249 -0.88 -5.01 16.38
CA PHE A 249 -2.15 -5.72 16.22
C PHE A 249 -2.22 -6.47 14.87
N GLU A 250 -1.09 -7.00 14.36
CA GLU A 250 -1.03 -7.64 13.03
C GLU A 250 -2.07 -8.75 12.86
N ARG A 251 -2.22 -9.61 13.87
CA ARG A 251 -3.15 -10.76 13.80
C ARG A 251 -4.61 -10.30 13.64
N GLU A 252 -5.00 -9.32 14.43
CA GLU A 252 -6.35 -8.74 14.42
C GLU A 252 -6.60 -8.00 13.11
N THR A 253 -5.64 -7.22 12.65
CA THR A 253 -5.69 -6.51 11.37
C THR A 253 -5.86 -7.47 10.19
N MET A 254 -5.08 -8.54 10.14
CA MET A 254 -5.18 -9.54 9.08
C MET A 254 -6.48 -10.35 9.16
N ARG A 255 -6.97 -10.67 10.36
CA ARG A 255 -8.31 -11.29 10.54
C ARG A 255 -9.43 -10.35 10.07
N GLY A 256 -9.37 -9.07 10.44
CA GLY A 256 -10.33 -8.05 9.99
C GLY A 256 -10.34 -7.93 8.46
N LEU A 257 -9.18 -7.87 7.83
CA LEU A 257 -9.04 -7.82 6.38
C LEU A 257 -9.64 -9.07 5.71
N ALA A 258 -9.39 -10.25 6.26
CA ALA A 258 -9.95 -11.50 5.76
C ALA A 258 -11.49 -11.54 5.92
N CYS A 259 -12.03 -11.04 7.02
CA CYS A 259 -13.48 -10.92 7.23
C CYS A 259 -14.11 -9.92 6.25
N ALA A 260 -13.52 -8.74 6.10
CA ALA A 260 -13.98 -7.72 5.16
C ALA A 260 -13.98 -8.24 3.72
N THR A 261 -12.91 -8.91 3.29
CA THR A 261 -12.81 -9.50 1.95
C THR A 261 -13.89 -10.55 1.71
N ARG A 262 -14.18 -11.40 2.70
CA ARG A 262 -15.29 -12.38 2.60
C ARG A 262 -16.65 -11.69 2.53
N GLY A 263 -16.85 -10.64 3.32
CA GLY A 263 -18.08 -9.83 3.29
C GLY A 263 -18.33 -9.19 1.93
N VAL A 264 -17.30 -8.58 1.34
CA VAL A 264 -17.37 -7.97 0.01
C VAL A 264 -17.66 -9.02 -1.06
N LYS A 265 -17.00 -10.19 -1.02
CA LYS A 265 -17.32 -11.31 -1.93
C LYS A 265 -18.81 -11.72 -1.85
N LYS A 266 -19.33 -11.80 -0.63
CA LYS A 266 -20.74 -12.16 -0.39
C LYS A 266 -21.72 -11.09 -0.91
N LEU A 267 -21.41 -9.81 -0.68
CA LEU A 267 -22.24 -8.68 -1.11
C LEU A 267 -22.27 -8.49 -2.64
N LEU A 268 -21.12 -8.63 -3.28
CA LEU A 268 -21.03 -8.41 -4.71
C LEU A 268 -21.46 -9.63 -5.54
N GLY A 269 -21.74 -10.78 -4.92
CA GLY A 269 -22.08 -12.02 -5.62
C GLY A 269 -20.99 -12.48 -6.63
N VAL A 270 -19.86 -11.81 -6.62
CA VAL A 270 -18.77 -12.04 -7.57
C VAL A 270 -17.98 -13.24 -7.10
N ALA A 271 -18.17 -14.35 -7.76
CA ALA A 271 -17.20 -15.44 -7.76
C ALA A 271 -15.92 -14.91 -8.46
N LEU A 272 -15.02 -14.29 -7.68
CA LEU A 272 -13.71 -13.85 -8.16
C LEU A 272 -12.88 -15.11 -8.49
N GLY A 273 -12.98 -15.54 -9.71
CA GLY A 273 -12.23 -16.67 -10.28
C GLY A 273 -13.12 -17.65 -11.05
N PRO A 274 -12.55 -18.50 -11.88
CA PRO A 274 -13.30 -19.54 -12.58
C PRO A 274 -14.08 -20.36 -11.54
N SER A 275 -15.38 -20.47 -11.75
CA SER A 275 -16.25 -21.23 -10.85
C SER A 275 -15.79 -22.70 -10.89
N VAL A 276 -15.36 -23.20 -9.73
CA VAL A 276 -15.13 -24.65 -9.58
C VAL A 276 -16.46 -25.35 -9.80
N ARG A 277 -16.57 -26.07 -10.91
CA ARG A 277 -17.77 -26.85 -11.28
C ARG A 277 -17.40 -28.33 -11.34
N VAL A 278 -18.39 -29.19 -11.22
CA VAL A 278 -18.21 -30.61 -11.50
C VAL A 278 -17.62 -30.77 -12.91
N GLY A 279 -16.57 -31.57 -13.04
CA GLY A 279 -15.81 -31.74 -14.28
C GLY A 279 -14.64 -30.77 -14.45
N SER A 280 -14.50 -29.72 -13.60
CA SER A 280 -13.32 -28.84 -13.68
C SER A 280 -12.04 -29.58 -13.34
N ARG A 281 -10.97 -29.37 -14.12
CA ARG A 281 -9.62 -29.80 -13.79
C ARG A 281 -9.04 -28.84 -12.75
N VAL A 282 -8.44 -29.40 -11.69
CA VAL A 282 -7.91 -28.63 -10.56
C VAL A 282 -6.58 -29.21 -10.07
N VAL A 283 -5.77 -28.32 -9.47
CA VAL A 283 -4.57 -28.71 -8.73
C VAL A 283 -4.81 -28.43 -7.26
N LEU A 284 -4.53 -29.40 -6.41
CA LEU A 284 -4.60 -29.25 -4.96
C LEU A 284 -3.46 -28.34 -4.47
N ALA A 285 -3.80 -27.36 -3.68
CA ALA A 285 -2.83 -26.43 -3.07
C ALA A 285 -3.22 -26.13 -1.62
N ARG A 286 -2.24 -25.87 -0.77
CA ARG A 286 -2.46 -25.51 0.64
C ARG A 286 -3.23 -26.52 1.46
N MET A 287 -3.12 -27.80 1.11
CA MET A 287 -3.64 -28.88 1.93
C MET A 287 -2.83 -29.00 3.21
N ARG A 288 -3.47 -29.35 4.33
CA ARG A 288 -2.76 -29.68 5.60
C ARG A 288 -1.75 -30.81 5.42
N ASN A 289 -2.13 -31.79 4.62
CA ASN A 289 -1.21 -32.84 4.21
C ASN A 289 -0.41 -32.37 3.00
N ALA A 290 0.88 -32.07 3.23
CA ALA A 290 1.78 -31.54 2.22
C ALA A 290 1.93 -32.46 0.98
N SER A 291 1.79 -33.79 1.15
CA SER A 291 1.88 -34.76 0.06
C SER A 291 0.75 -34.64 -0.98
N LEU A 292 -0.35 -33.99 -0.63
CA LEU A 292 -1.46 -33.74 -1.53
C LEU A 292 -1.27 -32.48 -2.38
N ASN A 293 -0.38 -31.58 -1.99
CA ASN A 293 -0.13 -30.34 -2.73
C ASN A 293 0.57 -30.63 -4.06
N GLY A 294 0.08 -30.00 -5.11
CA GLY A 294 0.57 -30.21 -6.48
C GLY A 294 -0.10 -31.36 -7.24
N ASN A 295 -0.90 -32.20 -6.57
CA ASN A 295 -1.62 -33.28 -7.25
C ASN A 295 -2.76 -32.72 -8.10
N TRP A 296 -2.91 -33.29 -9.25
CA TRP A 296 -3.99 -32.98 -10.21
C TRP A 296 -5.21 -33.84 -9.93
N GLY A 297 -6.38 -33.31 -10.25
CA GLY A 297 -7.61 -34.07 -10.15
C GLY A 297 -8.77 -33.40 -10.86
N THR A 298 -9.88 -34.12 -10.92
CA THR A 298 -11.14 -33.66 -11.51
C THR A 298 -12.18 -33.50 -10.41
N VAL A 299 -12.89 -32.39 -10.41
CA VAL A 299 -13.99 -32.11 -9.46
C VAL A 299 -15.15 -33.05 -9.75
N VAL A 300 -15.53 -33.86 -8.77
CA VAL A 300 -16.67 -34.81 -8.87
C VAL A 300 -17.93 -34.31 -8.17
N GLU A 301 -17.77 -33.49 -7.14
CA GLU A 301 -18.91 -32.94 -6.39
C GLU A 301 -18.56 -31.59 -5.76
N THR A 302 -19.57 -30.73 -5.63
CA THR A 302 -19.44 -29.43 -4.93
C THR A 302 -20.58 -29.26 -3.94
N ARG A 303 -20.26 -29.06 -2.66
CA ARG A 303 -21.24 -28.76 -1.58
C ARG A 303 -20.82 -27.49 -0.86
N GLY A 304 -21.33 -26.33 -1.28
CA GLY A 304 -20.94 -25.03 -0.72
C GLY A 304 -19.45 -24.75 -0.95
N ASP A 305 -18.67 -24.59 0.14
CA ASP A 305 -17.23 -24.36 0.06
C ASP A 305 -16.41 -25.65 0.03
N GLN A 306 -17.03 -26.82 0.23
CA GLN A 306 -16.39 -28.11 0.11
C GLN A 306 -16.51 -28.66 -1.30
N VAL A 307 -15.43 -29.17 -1.81
CA VAL A 307 -15.31 -29.73 -3.15
C VAL A 307 -14.66 -31.09 -3.05
N THR A 308 -15.31 -32.11 -3.61
CA THR A 308 -14.73 -33.44 -3.73
C THR A 308 -14.00 -33.54 -5.06
N VAL A 309 -12.73 -33.89 -4.99
CA VAL A 309 -11.83 -34.01 -6.14
C VAL A 309 -11.37 -35.45 -6.25
N SER A 310 -11.54 -36.06 -7.42
CA SER A 310 -10.93 -37.35 -7.78
C SER A 310 -9.50 -37.10 -8.25
N LEU A 311 -8.51 -37.66 -7.56
CA LEU A 311 -7.10 -37.48 -7.94
C LEU A 311 -6.75 -38.31 -9.16
N ASP A 312 -5.95 -37.71 -10.06
CA ASP A 312 -5.49 -38.43 -11.27
C ASP A 312 -4.47 -39.53 -10.97
N VAL A 313 -3.76 -39.42 -9.84
CA VAL A 313 -2.67 -40.36 -9.47
C VAL A 313 -3.18 -41.73 -9.03
N ASP A 314 -4.28 -41.77 -8.29
CA ASP A 314 -4.76 -43.01 -7.65
C ASP A 314 -6.29 -43.16 -7.67
N GLY A 315 -7.00 -42.23 -8.31
CA GLY A 315 -8.45 -42.23 -8.41
C GLY A 315 -9.20 -42.00 -7.10
N ARG A 316 -8.49 -41.72 -5.99
CA ARG A 316 -9.11 -41.45 -4.70
C ARG A 316 -9.84 -40.14 -4.68
N ASN A 317 -10.99 -40.13 -4.01
CA ASN A 317 -11.75 -38.90 -3.79
C ASN A 317 -11.28 -38.21 -2.52
N ILE A 318 -10.93 -36.93 -2.62
CA ILE A 318 -10.50 -36.10 -1.51
C ILE A 318 -11.43 -34.90 -1.42
N THR A 319 -11.92 -34.61 -0.20
CA THR A 319 -12.69 -33.37 0.06
C THR A 319 -11.73 -32.27 0.46
N ALA A 320 -11.72 -31.17 -0.30
CA ALA A 320 -10.93 -29.97 -0.10
C ALA A 320 -11.83 -28.75 0.00
N LEU A 321 -11.35 -27.71 0.67
CA LEU A 321 -12.00 -26.40 0.57
C LEU A 321 -11.74 -25.81 -0.81
N ARG A 322 -12.72 -25.08 -1.34
CA ARG A 322 -12.61 -24.43 -2.67
C ARG A 322 -11.38 -23.53 -2.78
N ASP A 323 -10.96 -22.89 -1.70
CA ASP A 323 -9.77 -22.03 -1.64
C ASP A 323 -8.45 -22.82 -1.72
N ASN A 324 -8.51 -24.13 -1.57
CA ASN A 324 -7.36 -25.05 -1.69
C ASN A 324 -7.22 -25.62 -3.11
N LEU A 325 -8.01 -25.13 -4.06
CA LEU A 325 -8.03 -25.60 -5.44
C LEU A 325 -7.62 -24.50 -6.41
N ILE A 326 -6.76 -24.84 -7.33
CA ILE A 326 -6.40 -23.99 -8.49
C ILE A 326 -7.06 -24.62 -9.71
N VAL A 327 -8.01 -23.91 -10.32
CA VAL A 327 -8.63 -24.35 -11.58
C VAL A 327 -7.65 -24.12 -12.71
N VAL A 328 -7.46 -25.13 -13.55
CA VAL A 328 -6.50 -25.13 -14.66
C VAL A 328 -7.23 -25.06 -15.99
#